data_e4b537ef7288e663aff1b02855d24c31
#
_entry.id   e4b537ef7288e663aff1b02855d24c31
#
_cell.length_a   1.000
_cell.length_b   1.000
_cell.length_c   1.000
_cell.angle_alpha   90.00
_cell.angle_beta   90.00
_cell.angle_gamma   90.00
#
_symmetry.space_group_name_H-M   'P 1'
#
loop_
_entity.id
_entity.type
_entity.pdbx_description
1 polymer ?
#
loop_
_entity_poly.entity_id
_entity_poly.type
_entity_poly.pdbx_seq_one_letter_code
_entity_poly.pdbx_strand_id
1 'polypeptide(L)'
;MAKLRTGINKLDLLIDGGIESGSRNILYGPPGTGKTVFAMHILWKGLQEDETVAFDVMDKPFPRLRDYFESFGWDIKPYEKTGKFVAIQAFPHFEPYPKDPDVVYFSLDDFEEMKRIDSLLSAKGVTRFAAGDFSEQLFSLYDLKYMDPVEDWTINWCHFDNIVNIDVMTTATQKSAETQCATDLDLNKAHNIFYFRFNEDKCQRELRIVKMEGSDHPLGWLPFKITRKGFEMLEL
;
A
#
# COMPACT_ATOMS: atom_id res chain seq x y z
N MET A 1 -6.41 10.84 -16.44
CA MET A 1 -7.13 10.25 -15.28
C MET A 1 -7.10 11.24 -14.12
N ALA A 2 -7.99 11.11 -13.13
CA ALA A 2 -7.94 11.96 -11.94
C ALA A 2 -6.73 11.60 -11.08
N LYS A 3 -6.13 12.59 -10.39
CA LYS A 3 -5.05 12.34 -9.43
C LYS A 3 -5.57 12.47 -8.01
N LEU A 4 -5.25 11.50 -7.17
CA LEU A 4 -5.57 11.47 -5.75
C LEU A 4 -4.35 11.94 -4.95
N ARG A 5 -4.54 12.95 -4.10
CA ARG A 5 -3.46 13.49 -3.27
C ARG A 5 -2.95 12.45 -2.28
N THR A 6 -1.63 12.38 -2.11
CA THR A 6 -1.02 11.54 -1.08
C THR A 6 -1.19 12.12 0.33
N GLY A 7 -1.42 13.44 0.43
CA GLY A 7 -1.39 14.19 1.68
C GLY A 7 0.02 14.60 2.11
N ILE A 8 1.04 14.19 1.37
CA ILE A 8 2.44 14.58 1.56
C ILE A 8 2.73 15.71 0.58
N ASN A 9 2.45 16.95 1.00
CA ASN A 9 2.40 18.12 0.09
C ASN A 9 3.62 18.26 -0.83
N LYS A 10 4.83 18.01 -0.31
CA LYS A 10 6.04 18.06 -1.15
C LYS A 10 6.08 16.96 -2.20
N LEU A 11 5.61 15.75 -1.86
CA LEU A 11 5.53 14.66 -2.81
C LEU A 11 4.49 14.98 -3.89
N ASP A 12 3.30 15.45 -3.49
CA ASP A 12 2.25 15.81 -4.42
C ASP A 12 2.72 16.84 -5.46
N LEU A 13 3.55 17.82 -5.04
CA LEU A 13 4.17 18.79 -5.96
C LEU A 13 5.17 18.14 -6.92
N LEU A 14 5.91 17.11 -6.48
CA LEU A 14 6.92 16.43 -7.28
C LEU A 14 6.34 15.42 -8.28
N ILE A 15 5.05 15.04 -8.12
CA ILE A 15 4.36 14.05 -8.94
C ILE A 15 3.07 14.64 -9.59
N ASP A 16 3.10 15.94 -9.90
CA ASP A 16 2.01 16.65 -10.56
C ASP A 16 0.64 16.53 -9.87
N GLY A 17 0.62 16.58 -8.54
CA GLY A 17 -0.61 16.71 -7.74
C GLY A 17 -1.09 15.43 -7.07
N GLY A 18 -0.42 14.29 -7.25
CA GLY A 18 -0.77 13.04 -6.58
C GLY A 18 -0.62 11.80 -7.44
N ILE A 19 -1.14 10.69 -6.94
CA ILE A 19 -1.13 9.38 -7.61
C ILE A 19 -2.34 9.27 -8.54
N GLU A 20 -2.14 8.74 -9.73
CA GLU A 20 -3.20 8.57 -10.72
C GLU A 20 -4.22 7.52 -10.26
N SER A 21 -5.51 7.85 -10.37
CA SER A 21 -6.62 6.93 -10.09
C SER A 21 -6.57 5.74 -11.05
N GLY A 22 -6.92 4.55 -10.56
CA GLY A 22 -6.86 3.34 -11.37
C GLY A 22 -5.45 2.75 -11.50
N SER A 23 -4.53 3.09 -10.59
CA SER A 23 -3.14 2.67 -10.64
C SER A 23 -2.77 1.63 -9.58
N ARG A 24 -1.88 0.72 -9.94
CA ARG A 24 -1.18 -0.18 -9.02
C ARG A 24 0.17 0.42 -8.63
N ASN A 25 0.38 0.58 -7.34
CA ASN A 25 1.55 1.22 -6.76
C ASN A 25 2.31 0.24 -5.85
N ILE A 26 3.58 0.04 -6.08
CA ILE A 26 4.42 -0.83 -5.28
C ILE A 26 5.35 0.00 -4.40
N LEU A 27 5.30 -0.26 -3.09
CA LEU A 27 6.22 0.28 -2.09
C LEU A 27 7.15 -0.84 -1.66
N TYR A 28 8.42 -0.81 -2.03
CA TYR A 28 9.35 -1.86 -1.66
C TYR A 28 10.58 -1.34 -0.93
N GLY A 29 11.23 -2.21 -0.17
CA GLY A 29 12.42 -1.90 0.61
C GLY A 29 12.51 -2.67 1.93
N PRO A 30 13.63 -2.53 2.67
CA PRO A 30 13.85 -3.25 3.93
C PRO A 30 12.81 -2.95 5.02
N PRO A 31 12.70 -3.81 6.05
CA PRO A 31 11.87 -3.53 7.22
C PRO A 31 12.25 -2.20 7.90
N GLY A 32 11.28 -1.53 8.50
CA GLY A 32 11.50 -0.30 9.28
C GLY A 32 11.77 0.96 8.45
N THR A 33 11.81 0.89 7.13
CA THR A 33 12.07 2.06 6.27
C THR A 33 10.89 3.01 6.14
N GLY A 34 9.66 2.64 6.58
CA GLY A 34 8.52 3.55 6.64
C GLY A 34 7.44 3.33 5.57
N LYS A 35 7.52 2.25 4.79
CA LYS A 35 6.54 1.91 3.74
C LYS A 35 5.09 1.90 4.24
N THR A 36 4.84 1.16 5.33
CA THR A 36 3.50 1.07 5.93
C THR A 36 2.97 2.43 6.38
N VAL A 37 3.83 3.29 6.98
CA VAL A 37 3.42 4.65 7.37
C VAL A 37 3.09 5.51 6.15
N PHE A 38 3.80 5.34 5.06
CA PHE A 38 3.51 6.02 3.80
C PHE A 38 2.14 5.61 3.25
N ALA A 39 1.84 4.30 3.19
CA ALA A 39 0.54 3.79 2.79
C ALA A 39 -0.58 4.31 3.70
N MET A 40 -0.41 4.20 5.03
CA MET A 40 -1.36 4.73 6.01
C MET A 40 -1.63 6.23 5.83
N HIS A 41 -0.60 7.03 5.51
CA HIS A 41 -0.74 8.47 5.29
C HIS A 41 -1.63 8.77 4.08
N ILE A 42 -1.44 8.01 2.99
CA ILE A 42 -2.26 8.14 1.77
C ILE A 42 -3.73 7.77 2.05
N LEU A 43 -3.97 6.70 2.81
CA LEU A 43 -5.34 6.32 3.19
C LEU A 43 -5.96 7.35 4.13
N TRP A 44 -5.20 7.84 5.12
CA TRP A 44 -5.66 8.89 6.02
C TRP A 44 -6.07 10.15 5.27
N LYS A 45 -5.29 10.52 4.25
CA LYS A 45 -5.64 11.64 3.37
C LYS A 45 -6.96 11.42 2.64
N GLY A 46 -7.21 10.21 2.14
CA GLY A 46 -8.49 9.86 1.53
C GLY A 46 -9.67 10.03 2.48
N LEU A 47 -9.55 9.55 3.72
CA LEU A 47 -10.57 9.73 4.75
C LEU A 47 -10.87 11.22 5.03
N GLN A 48 -9.83 12.08 5.06
CA GLN A 48 -10.00 13.53 5.22
C GLN A 48 -10.71 14.19 4.02
N GLU A 49 -10.69 13.57 2.86
CA GLU A 49 -11.36 14.02 1.63
C GLU A 49 -12.73 13.31 1.43
N ASP A 50 -13.27 12.70 2.50
CA ASP A 50 -14.54 11.95 2.53
C ASP A 50 -14.59 10.74 1.58
N GLU A 51 -13.41 10.22 1.20
CA GLU A 51 -13.30 9.00 0.40
C GLU A 51 -13.53 7.74 1.24
N THR A 52 -13.83 6.63 0.59
CA THR A 52 -13.84 5.29 1.20
C THR A 52 -12.50 4.62 0.92
N VAL A 53 -11.86 4.13 1.98
CA VAL A 53 -10.55 3.49 1.89
C VAL A 53 -10.56 2.11 2.52
N ALA A 54 -9.63 1.24 2.12
CA ALA A 54 -9.48 -0.08 2.71
C ALA A 54 -8.01 -0.38 3.04
N PHE A 55 -7.80 -1.17 4.08
CA PHE A 55 -6.48 -1.70 4.43
C PHE A 55 -6.58 -3.20 4.72
N ASP A 56 -5.77 -3.98 4.00
CA ASP A 56 -5.58 -5.39 4.26
C ASP A 56 -4.29 -5.63 5.04
N VAL A 57 -4.40 -6.30 6.18
CA VAL A 57 -3.30 -6.61 7.08
C VAL A 57 -3.07 -8.11 7.12
N MET A 58 -1.83 -8.55 6.90
CA MET A 58 -1.47 -9.97 6.91
C MET A 58 -0.51 -10.36 8.03
N ASP A 59 0.37 -9.43 8.42
CA ASP A 59 1.50 -9.69 9.32
C ASP A 59 1.15 -9.50 10.80
N LYS A 60 -0.03 -8.94 11.12
CA LYS A 60 -0.45 -8.66 12.50
C LYS A 60 -1.97 -8.61 12.64
N PRO A 61 -2.52 -8.81 13.85
CA PRO A 61 -3.95 -8.61 14.10
C PRO A 61 -4.37 -7.15 13.82
N PHE A 62 -5.54 -6.96 13.22
CA PHE A 62 -6.05 -5.64 12.83
C PHE A 62 -6.10 -4.62 14.00
N PRO A 63 -6.41 -4.97 15.26
CA PRO A 63 -6.31 -4.03 16.38
C PRO A 63 -4.96 -3.33 16.50
N ARG A 64 -3.86 -4.02 16.18
CA ARG A 64 -2.51 -3.42 16.14
C ARG A 64 -2.37 -2.33 15.09
N LEU A 65 -3.05 -2.46 13.97
CA LEU A 65 -3.07 -1.42 12.94
C LEU A 65 -3.84 -0.20 13.43
N ARG A 66 -4.99 -0.39 14.13
CA ARG A 66 -5.72 0.73 14.76
C ARG A 66 -4.85 1.51 15.73
N ASP A 67 -4.15 0.80 16.64
CA ASP A 67 -3.19 1.43 17.57
C ASP A 67 -2.10 2.20 16.81
N TYR A 68 -1.67 1.68 15.67
CA TYR A 68 -0.65 2.32 14.86
C TYR A 68 -1.16 3.61 14.21
N PHE A 69 -2.37 3.63 13.65
CA PHE A 69 -3.02 4.87 13.18
C PHE A 69 -3.18 5.88 14.33
N GLU A 70 -3.66 5.44 15.49
CA GLU A 70 -3.88 6.28 16.66
C GLU A 70 -2.57 6.92 17.17
N SER A 71 -1.41 6.23 17.04
CA SER A 71 -0.10 6.77 17.42
C SER A 71 0.32 8.01 16.63
N PHE A 72 -0.28 8.22 15.45
CA PHE A 72 -0.13 9.43 14.63
C PHE A 72 -1.24 10.45 14.85
N GLY A 73 -2.17 10.19 15.76
CA GLY A 73 -3.36 11.01 15.95
C GLY A 73 -4.44 10.79 14.87
N TRP A 74 -4.38 9.68 14.17
CA TRP A 74 -5.30 9.31 13.10
C TRP A 74 -6.36 8.32 13.64
N ASP A 75 -7.43 8.84 14.21
CA ASP A 75 -8.54 8.00 14.71
C ASP A 75 -9.41 7.51 13.56
N ILE A 76 -9.25 6.22 13.21
CA ILE A 76 -10.03 5.57 12.14
C ILE A 76 -11.36 4.98 12.62
N LYS A 77 -11.60 4.85 13.93
CA LYS A 77 -12.82 4.22 14.49
C LYS A 77 -14.13 4.87 14.03
N PRO A 78 -14.24 6.21 13.92
CA PRO A 78 -15.45 6.84 13.36
C PRO A 78 -15.70 6.45 11.91
N TYR A 79 -14.64 6.29 11.12
CA TYR A 79 -14.72 5.92 9.71
C TYR A 79 -15.05 4.43 9.52
N GLU A 80 -14.58 3.54 10.39
CA GLU A 80 -15.02 2.14 10.42
C GLU A 80 -16.53 2.05 10.67
N LYS A 81 -17.06 2.77 11.66
CA LYS A 81 -18.49 2.80 12.00
C LYS A 81 -19.38 3.32 10.87
N THR A 82 -18.87 4.23 10.05
CA THR A 82 -19.61 4.77 8.89
C THR A 82 -19.35 4.00 7.59
N GLY A 83 -18.49 2.98 7.61
CA GLY A 83 -18.09 2.20 6.45
C GLY A 83 -17.13 2.91 5.49
N LYS A 84 -16.61 4.07 5.87
CA LYS A 84 -15.58 4.80 5.11
C LYS A 84 -14.19 4.21 5.23
N PHE A 85 -13.90 3.49 6.32
CA PHE A 85 -12.71 2.68 6.48
C PHE A 85 -13.11 1.20 6.51
N VAL A 86 -12.63 0.42 5.55
CA VAL A 86 -12.88 -1.02 5.44
C VAL A 86 -11.65 -1.77 5.94
N ALA A 87 -11.80 -2.40 7.09
CA ALA A 87 -10.78 -3.24 7.70
C ALA A 87 -10.82 -4.63 7.09
N ILE A 88 -9.68 -5.09 6.57
CA ILE A 88 -9.55 -6.42 5.97
C ILE A 88 -8.37 -7.13 6.61
N GLN A 89 -8.48 -8.43 6.76
CA GLN A 89 -7.37 -9.29 7.16
C GLN A 89 -7.36 -10.57 6.35
N ALA A 90 -6.42 -10.67 5.45
CA ALA A 90 -6.13 -11.91 4.75
C ALA A 90 -5.32 -12.87 5.62
N PHE A 91 -5.47 -14.17 5.39
CA PHE A 91 -4.71 -15.21 6.07
C PHE A 91 -4.36 -16.34 5.09
N PRO A 92 -3.13 -16.89 5.16
CA PRO A 92 -2.71 -17.91 4.20
C PRO A 92 -3.18 -19.33 4.53
N HIS A 93 -3.27 -19.73 5.81
CA HIS A 93 -3.54 -21.12 6.20
C HIS A 93 -4.48 -21.28 7.41
N PHE A 94 -4.46 -20.33 8.34
CA PHE A 94 -5.22 -20.41 9.58
C PHE A 94 -5.97 -19.13 9.83
N GLU A 95 -7.28 -19.25 10.07
CA GLU A 95 -8.10 -18.12 10.47
C GLU A 95 -7.56 -17.44 11.73
N PRO A 96 -7.47 -16.11 11.76
CA PRO A 96 -7.11 -15.37 12.95
C PRO A 96 -8.05 -15.64 14.12
N TYR A 97 -7.51 -15.72 15.35
CA TYR A 97 -8.31 -15.89 16.56
C TYR A 97 -7.77 -15.01 17.70
N PRO A 98 -8.63 -14.30 18.45
CA PRO A 98 -10.06 -14.14 18.17
C PRO A 98 -10.34 -13.27 16.95
N LYS A 99 -11.45 -13.50 16.26
CA LYS A 99 -11.91 -12.64 15.17
C LYS A 99 -12.47 -11.32 15.72
N ASP A 100 -12.13 -10.23 15.08
CA ASP A 100 -12.71 -8.91 15.32
C ASP A 100 -13.98 -8.78 14.46
N PRO A 101 -15.16 -8.46 15.03
CA PRO A 101 -16.41 -8.39 14.28
C PRO A 101 -16.45 -7.27 13.22
N ASP A 102 -15.60 -6.25 13.36
CA ASP A 102 -15.54 -5.12 12.44
C ASP A 102 -14.54 -5.35 11.29
N VAL A 103 -13.90 -6.53 11.22
CA VAL A 103 -12.91 -6.89 10.21
C VAL A 103 -13.45 -7.93 9.24
N VAL A 104 -13.25 -7.71 7.96
CA VAL A 104 -13.54 -8.68 6.91
C VAL A 104 -12.38 -9.65 6.78
N TYR A 105 -12.62 -10.93 6.94
CA TYR A 105 -11.62 -11.99 6.84
C TYR A 105 -11.77 -12.77 5.53
N PHE A 106 -10.63 -13.16 4.92
CA PHE A 106 -10.63 -14.05 3.77
C PHE A 106 -9.34 -14.87 3.67
N SER A 107 -9.42 -16.03 3.01
CA SER A 107 -8.29 -16.90 2.77
C SER A 107 -7.54 -16.50 1.50
N LEU A 108 -6.21 -16.42 1.59
CA LEU A 108 -5.36 -16.25 0.42
C LEU A 108 -5.24 -17.52 -0.44
N ASP A 109 -5.63 -18.69 0.10
CA ASP A 109 -5.59 -19.96 -0.60
C ASP A 109 -6.75 -20.10 -1.63
N ASP A 110 -7.72 -19.18 -1.60
CA ASP A 110 -8.90 -19.20 -2.47
C ASP A 110 -8.99 -17.94 -3.34
N PHE A 111 -8.69 -18.12 -4.64
CA PHE A 111 -8.74 -17.03 -5.62
C PHE A 111 -10.16 -16.46 -5.81
N GLU A 112 -11.21 -17.28 -5.64
CA GLU A 112 -12.58 -16.79 -5.75
C GLU A 112 -12.96 -15.93 -4.53
N GLU A 113 -12.41 -16.24 -3.35
CA GLU A 113 -12.54 -15.34 -2.19
C GLU A 113 -11.84 -13.99 -2.43
N MET A 114 -10.64 -13.98 -3.01
CA MET A 114 -9.96 -12.73 -3.36
C MET A 114 -10.82 -11.87 -4.30
N LYS A 115 -11.35 -12.45 -5.38
CA LYS A 115 -12.26 -11.74 -6.29
C LYS A 115 -13.55 -11.23 -5.60
N ARG A 116 -14.06 -11.99 -4.65
CA ARG A 116 -15.21 -11.58 -3.85
C ARG A 116 -14.90 -10.36 -2.99
N ILE A 117 -13.70 -10.29 -2.42
CA ILE A 117 -13.26 -9.13 -1.65
C ILE A 117 -13.12 -7.90 -2.57
N ASP A 118 -12.48 -8.04 -3.72
CA ASP A 118 -12.36 -6.94 -4.70
C ASP A 118 -13.75 -6.41 -5.11
N SER A 119 -14.70 -7.32 -5.40
CA SER A 119 -16.08 -6.96 -5.71
C SER A 119 -16.78 -6.25 -4.54
N LEU A 120 -16.51 -6.66 -3.31
CA LEU A 120 -17.02 -6.00 -2.10
C LEU A 120 -16.46 -4.58 -1.96
N LEU A 121 -15.17 -4.39 -2.20
CA LEU A 121 -14.51 -3.10 -2.12
C LEU A 121 -15.04 -2.15 -3.20
N SER A 122 -15.20 -2.63 -4.42
CA SER A 122 -15.83 -1.88 -5.51
C SER A 122 -17.25 -1.46 -5.17
N ALA A 123 -18.08 -2.38 -4.65
CA ALA A 123 -19.45 -2.10 -4.24
C ALA A 123 -19.54 -1.07 -3.09
N LYS A 124 -18.52 -0.99 -2.23
CA LYS A 124 -18.40 0.03 -1.17
C LYS A 124 -17.86 1.37 -1.68
N GLY A 125 -17.48 1.48 -2.93
CA GLY A 125 -16.90 2.67 -3.53
C GLY A 125 -15.51 3.00 -2.97
N VAL A 126 -14.69 1.97 -2.68
CA VAL A 126 -13.31 2.17 -2.25
C VAL A 126 -12.51 2.83 -3.37
N THR A 127 -11.81 3.91 -3.05
CA THR A 127 -10.94 4.64 -3.99
C THR A 127 -9.46 4.40 -3.74
N ARG A 128 -9.09 4.01 -2.48
CA ARG A 128 -7.73 3.70 -2.08
C ARG A 128 -7.70 2.41 -1.28
N PHE A 129 -6.88 1.49 -1.71
CA PHE A 129 -6.66 0.21 -1.06
C PHE A 129 -5.18 0.02 -0.78
N ALA A 130 -4.82 -0.36 0.45
CA ALA A 130 -3.46 -0.74 0.78
C ALA A 130 -3.42 -2.18 1.27
N ALA A 131 -2.44 -2.95 0.80
CA ALA A 131 -2.17 -4.30 1.25
C ALA A 131 -0.75 -4.42 1.79
N GLY A 132 -0.62 -4.96 3.00
CA GLY A 132 0.67 -5.16 3.66
C GLY A 132 1.25 -6.53 3.36
N ASP A 133 2.41 -6.57 2.70
CA ASP A 133 3.18 -7.79 2.37
C ASP A 133 2.38 -8.85 1.55
N PHE A 134 1.36 -8.40 0.80
CA PHE A 134 0.46 -9.26 0.02
C PHE A 134 1.20 -10.10 -1.02
N SER A 135 2.00 -9.47 -1.85
CA SER A 135 2.75 -10.16 -2.90
C SER A 135 3.71 -11.21 -2.32
N GLU A 136 4.40 -10.90 -1.21
CA GLU A 136 5.32 -11.86 -0.57
C GLU A 136 4.58 -13.10 -0.04
N GLN A 137 3.41 -12.93 0.55
CA GLN A 137 2.57 -14.04 1.00
C GLN A 137 2.06 -14.88 -0.18
N LEU A 138 1.59 -14.25 -1.25
CA LEU A 138 1.16 -14.96 -2.45
C LEU A 138 2.30 -15.75 -3.10
N PHE A 139 3.51 -15.16 -3.22
CA PHE A 139 4.68 -15.88 -3.75
C PHE A 139 5.08 -17.10 -2.92
N SER A 140 4.77 -17.11 -1.62
CA SER A 140 5.00 -18.27 -0.76
C SER A 140 3.97 -19.38 -0.95
N LEU A 141 2.78 -19.06 -1.42
CA LEU A 141 1.64 -19.97 -1.56
C LEU A 141 1.50 -20.56 -2.97
N TYR A 142 1.80 -19.75 -3.98
CA TYR A 142 1.56 -20.12 -5.37
C TYR A 142 2.84 -20.16 -6.19
N ASP A 143 2.91 -21.11 -7.14
CA ASP A 143 3.93 -21.10 -8.17
C ASP A 143 3.83 -19.82 -9.03
N LEU A 144 4.95 -19.31 -9.52
CA LEU A 144 5.03 -18.12 -10.37
C LEU A 144 4.02 -18.11 -11.53
N LYS A 145 3.71 -19.26 -12.11
CA LYS A 145 2.73 -19.40 -13.20
C LYS A 145 1.29 -19.00 -12.83
N TYR A 146 0.96 -18.97 -11.54
CA TYR A 146 -0.34 -18.54 -11.04
C TYR A 146 -0.36 -17.07 -10.65
N MET A 147 0.81 -16.44 -10.51
CA MET A 147 0.91 -15.04 -10.15
C MET A 147 0.49 -14.11 -11.29
N ASP A 148 0.87 -14.42 -12.52
CA ASP A 148 0.50 -13.62 -13.69
C ASP A 148 -1.03 -13.36 -13.79
N PRO A 149 -1.92 -14.39 -13.66
CA PRO A 149 -3.36 -14.16 -13.63
C PRO A 149 -3.85 -13.29 -12.46
N VAL A 150 -3.25 -13.41 -11.27
CA VAL A 150 -3.60 -12.60 -10.11
C VAL A 150 -3.22 -11.14 -10.34
N GLU A 151 -2.03 -10.89 -10.85
CA GLU A 151 -1.56 -9.54 -11.18
C GLU A 151 -2.39 -8.88 -12.28
N ASP A 152 -2.68 -9.62 -13.36
CA ASP A 152 -3.52 -9.13 -14.45
C ASP A 152 -4.93 -8.80 -13.95
N TRP A 153 -5.47 -9.62 -13.05
CA TRP A 153 -6.73 -9.33 -12.36
C TRP A 153 -6.65 -8.05 -11.55
N THR A 154 -5.64 -7.89 -10.69
CA THR A 154 -5.46 -6.71 -9.83
C THR A 154 -5.34 -5.43 -10.66
N ILE A 155 -4.56 -5.45 -11.75
CA ILE A 155 -4.40 -4.30 -12.65
C ILE A 155 -5.72 -3.91 -13.29
N ASN A 156 -6.47 -4.90 -13.81
CA ASN A 156 -7.78 -4.65 -14.40
C ASN A 156 -8.77 -4.11 -13.36
N TRP A 157 -8.80 -4.70 -12.16
CA TRP A 157 -9.63 -4.21 -11.07
C TRP A 157 -9.31 -2.75 -10.72
N CYS A 158 -8.03 -2.40 -10.53
CA CYS A 158 -7.62 -1.02 -10.29
C CYS A 158 -8.13 -0.08 -11.39
N HIS A 159 -7.89 -0.46 -12.65
CA HIS A 159 -8.21 0.38 -13.80
C HIS A 159 -9.71 0.62 -13.97
N PHE A 160 -10.52 -0.44 -13.96
CA PHE A 160 -11.96 -0.33 -14.23
C PHE A 160 -12.75 0.27 -13.07
N ASP A 161 -12.30 0.06 -11.85
CA ASP A 161 -12.96 0.58 -10.64
C ASP A 161 -12.33 1.88 -10.12
N ASN A 162 -11.31 2.41 -10.82
CA ASN A 162 -10.60 3.65 -10.49
C ASN A 162 -9.95 3.62 -9.10
N ILE A 163 -9.41 2.49 -8.68
CA ILE A 163 -8.80 2.30 -7.36
C ILE A 163 -7.30 2.57 -7.41
N VAL A 164 -6.80 3.37 -6.48
CA VAL A 164 -5.36 3.45 -6.18
C VAL A 164 -5.02 2.27 -5.26
N ASN A 165 -4.43 1.22 -5.82
CA ASN A 165 -3.92 0.10 -5.04
C ASN A 165 -2.47 0.37 -4.61
N ILE A 166 -2.14 0.05 -3.36
CA ILE A 166 -0.82 0.26 -2.74
C ILE A 166 -0.36 -1.06 -2.14
N ASP A 167 0.54 -1.75 -2.83
CA ASP A 167 1.16 -2.99 -2.36
C ASP A 167 2.44 -2.67 -1.57
N VAL A 168 2.46 -3.02 -0.30
CA VAL A 168 3.66 -2.90 0.54
C VAL A 168 4.44 -4.21 0.46
N MET A 169 5.67 -4.15 -0.05
CA MET A 169 6.56 -5.29 -0.19
C MET A 169 7.81 -5.12 0.68
N THR A 170 8.08 -6.10 1.53
CA THR A 170 9.27 -6.07 2.39
C THR A 170 10.36 -6.96 1.80
N THR A 171 11.54 -6.39 1.58
CA THR A 171 12.72 -7.14 1.14
C THR A 171 13.60 -7.50 2.34
N ALA A 172 14.26 -8.66 2.30
CA ALA A 172 15.05 -9.13 3.43
C ALA A 172 16.21 -8.19 3.80
N THR A 173 16.84 -7.57 2.81
CA THR A 173 17.96 -6.65 2.99
C THR A 173 17.91 -5.52 1.95
N GLN A 174 18.65 -4.43 2.20
CA GLN A 174 18.82 -3.36 1.22
C GLN A 174 19.47 -3.87 -0.08
N LYS A 175 20.44 -4.78 0.03
CA LYS A 175 21.10 -5.39 -1.12
C LYS A 175 20.13 -6.25 -1.95
N SER A 176 19.24 -7.03 -1.29
CA SER A 176 18.21 -7.79 -2.01
C SER A 176 17.20 -6.86 -2.69
N ALA A 177 16.83 -5.73 -2.09
CA ALA A 177 15.97 -4.74 -2.71
C ALA A 177 16.58 -4.16 -3.99
N GLU A 178 17.88 -3.84 -3.98
CA GLU A 178 18.60 -3.33 -5.15
C GLU A 178 18.71 -4.37 -6.28
N THR A 179 18.77 -5.66 -5.93
CA THR A 179 18.84 -6.78 -6.89
C THR A 179 17.45 -7.16 -7.41
N GLN A 180 16.44 -7.19 -6.56
CA GLN A 180 15.06 -7.52 -6.90
C GLN A 180 14.45 -6.51 -7.89
N CYS A 181 14.80 -5.24 -7.78
CA CYS A 181 14.36 -4.22 -8.72
C CYS A 181 14.72 -4.53 -10.19
N ALA A 182 15.65 -5.45 -10.41
CA ALA A 182 16.10 -5.85 -11.75
C ALA A 182 15.47 -7.16 -12.28
N THR A 183 14.77 -7.94 -11.45
CA THR A 183 14.40 -9.32 -11.78
C THR A 183 12.94 -9.70 -11.55
N ASP A 184 12.13 -8.91 -10.84
CA ASP A 184 10.78 -9.32 -10.48
C ASP A 184 9.72 -8.89 -11.52
N LEU A 185 8.97 -9.87 -11.99
CA LEU A 185 7.82 -9.74 -12.89
C LEU A 185 6.79 -8.72 -12.37
N ASP A 186 6.58 -8.69 -11.06
CA ASP A 186 5.67 -7.77 -10.35
C ASP A 186 5.95 -6.29 -10.62
N LEU A 187 7.24 -5.92 -10.63
CA LEU A 187 7.63 -4.52 -10.82
C LEU A 187 7.36 -4.02 -12.24
N ASN A 188 7.40 -4.90 -13.23
CA ASN A 188 7.13 -4.53 -14.62
C ASN A 188 5.66 -4.17 -14.86
N LYS A 189 4.74 -4.82 -14.13
CA LYS A 189 3.29 -4.61 -14.25
C LYS A 189 2.77 -3.47 -13.36
N ALA A 190 3.57 -2.94 -12.44
CA ALA A 190 3.19 -1.78 -11.62
C ALA A 190 3.18 -0.50 -12.45
N HIS A 191 2.20 0.38 -12.21
CA HIS A 191 2.18 1.73 -12.80
C HIS A 191 3.19 2.64 -12.11
N ASN A 192 3.31 2.53 -10.77
CA ASN A 192 4.23 3.33 -9.98
C ASN A 192 5.03 2.46 -9.02
N ILE A 193 6.31 2.80 -8.83
CA ILE A 193 7.23 2.07 -7.98
C ILE A 193 8.00 3.04 -7.10
N PHE A 194 7.91 2.84 -5.78
CA PHE A 194 8.57 3.61 -4.75
C PHE A 194 9.54 2.74 -3.97
N TYR A 195 10.82 3.09 -4.00
CA TYR A 195 11.86 2.39 -3.25
C TYR A 195 12.23 3.14 -1.98
N PHE A 196 12.20 2.44 -0.85
CA PHE A 196 12.53 2.97 0.48
C PHE A 196 13.83 2.37 0.99
N ARG A 197 14.70 3.21 1.57
CA ARG A 197 15.94 2.75 2.19
C ARG A 197 16.33 3.54 3.44
N PHE A 198 17.28 3.00 4.19
CA PHE A 198 18.09 3.76 5.12
C PHE A 198 19.38 4.20 4.42
N ASN A 199 19.72 5.46 4.56
CA ASN A 199 21.04 5.98 4.25
C ASN A 199 21.85 6.00 5.55
N GLU A 200 22.74 5.04 5.71
CA GLU A 200 23.53 4.87 6.94
C GLU A 200 24.49 6.04 7.17
N ASP A 201 25.11 6.55 6.10
CA ASP A 201 26.07 7.67 6.17
C ASP A 201 25.40 8.94 6.69
N LYS A 202 24.15 9.17 6.33
CA LYS A 202 23.38 10.36 6.72
C LYS A 202 22.44 10.10 7.90
N CYS A 203 22.37 8.86 8.40
CA CYS A 203 21.42 8.43 9.45
C CYS A 203 19.97 8.85 9.15
N GLN A 204 19.53 8.73 7.89
CA GLN A 204 18.20 9.18 7.46
C GLN A 204 17.48 8.15 6.59
N ARG A 205 16.15 8.25 6.53
CA ARG A 205 15.32 7.51 5.58
C ARG A 205 15.25 8.25 4.27
N GLU A 206 15.27 7.51 3.18
CA GLU A 206 15.17 8.06 1.84
C GLU A 206 14.17 7.26 1.00
N LEU A 207 13.42 7.98 0.16
CA LEU A 207 12.50 7.47 -0.84
C LEU A 207 13.04 7.78 -2.23
N ARG A 208 12.94 6.87 -3.16
CA ARG A 208 13.19 7.10 -4.58
C ARG A 208 11.96 6.66 -5.39
N ILE A 209 11.53 7.50 -6.31
CA ILE A 209 10.53 7.13 -7.31
C ILE A 209 11.30 6.45 -8.44
N VAL A 210 11.08 5.14 -8.60
CA VAL A 210 11.79 4.32 -9.61
C VAL A 210 11.04 4.35 -10.93
N LYS A 211 9.71 4.34 -10.85
CA LYS A 211 8.79 4.39 -11.99
C LYS A 211 7.56 5.18 -11.60
N MET A 212 7.07 6.01 -12.49
CA MET A 212 5.79 6.68 -12.38
C MET A 212 5.21 6.94 -13.77
N GLU A 213 4.15 6.25 -14.11
CA GLU A 213 3.47 6.42 -15.37
C GLU A 213 2.65 7.71 -15.38
N GLY A 214 2.65 8.40 -16.50
CA GLY A 214 1.82 9.60 -16.71
C GLY A 214 2.26 10.86 -15.93
N SER A 215 3.40 10.85 -15.23
CA SER A 215 3.91 12.01 -14.48
C SER A 215 5.41 12.16 -14.59
N ASP A 216 5.86 13.39 -14.67
CA ASP A 216 7.28 13.71 -14.42
C ASP A 216 7.59 13.49 -12.93
N HIS A 217 8.81 13.06 -12.63
CA HIS A 217 9.25 12.81 -11.27
C HIS A 217 10.77 12.89 -11.13
N PRO A 218 11.28 13.27 -9.93
CA PRO A 218 12.72 13.31 -9.69
C PRO A 218 13.32 11.92 -9.62
N LEU A 219 14.51 11.75 -10.22
CA LEU A 219 15.24 10.48 -10.21
C LEU A 219 16.13 10.30 -8.96
N GLY A 220 16.31 11.36 -8.19
CA GLY A 220 17.16 11.37 -6.99
C GLY A 220 16.48 10.76 -5.76
N TRP A 221 17.28 10.59 -4.71
CA TRP A 221 16.80 10.20 -3.40
C TRP A 221 16.16 11.37 -2.67
N LEU A 222 14.98 11.17 -2.17
CA LEU A 222 14.17 12.14 -1.46
C LEU A 222 14.20 11.82 0.04
N PRO A 223 14.87 12.64 0.86
CA PRO A 223 14.96 12.40 2.29
C PRO A 223 13.63 12.68 3.00
N PHE A 224 13.32 11.88 4.01
CA PHE A 224 12.11 12.02 4.80
C PHE A 224 12.29 11.58 6.26
N LYS A 225 11.37 11.96 7.10
CA LYS A 225 11.24 11.51 8.49
C LYS A 225 9.83 11.03 8.78
N ILE A 226 9.71 10.21 9.81
CA ILE A 226 8.42 9.82 10.40
C ILE A 226 8.28 10.59 11.71
N THR A 227 7.23 11.37 11.81
CA THR A 227 6.92 12.18 12.99
C THR A 227 5.60 11.73 13.61
N ARG A 228 5.18 12.37 14.70
CA ARG A 228 3.83 12.15 15.26
C ARG A 228 2.69 12.56 14.33
N LYS A 229 2.99 13.24 13.23
CA LYS A 229 2.02 13.63 12.17
C LYS A 229 2.07 12.71 10.96
N GLY A 230 2.85 11.63 11.02
CA GLY A 230 3.05 10.70 9.94
C GLY A 230 4.30 10.98 9.12
N PHE A 231 4.20 10.80 7.82
CA PHE A 231 5.29 10.91 6.85
C PHE A 231 5.54 12.38 6.47
N GLU A 232 6.75 12.85 6.61
CA GLU A 232 7.16 14.22 6.25
C GLU A 232 8.41 14.20 5.40
N MET A 233 8.35 14.79 4.19
CA MET A 233 9.54 14.97 3.35
C MET A 233 10.40 16.13 3.89
N LEU A 234 11.72 15.90 3.90
CA LEU A 234 12.70 16.92 4.27
C LEU A 234 13.02 17.85 3.08
N GLU A 235 13.75 18.92 3.33
CA GLU A 235 14.32 19.77 2.27
C GLU A 235 15.43 19.01 1.53
N LEU A 236 15.51 19.22 0.21
CA LEU A 236 16.54 18.63 -0.66
C LEU A 236 17.85 19.40 -0.51
#